data_b78c349f10b5d44661cd63896dd49221
#
_entry.id   b78c349f10b5d44661cd63896dd49221
#
_cell.length_a   1.000
_cell.length_b   1.000
_cell.length_c   1.000
_cell.angle_alpha   90.00
_cell.angle_beta   90.00
_cell.angle_gamma   90.00
#
_symmetry.space_group_name_H-M   'P 1'
#
loop_
_entity.id
_entity.type
_entity.pdbx_description
1 polymer ?
#
loop_
_entity_poly.entity_id
_entity_poly.type
_entity_poly.pdbx_seq_one_letter_code
_entity_poly.pdbx_strand_id
1 'polypeptide(L)' 'KMQKELFIDFTEDEEIIINLIKQHTETHIDQFHQHLNFTPGELASHLLNLEFKNAIRSLPGKKYTLTI' A
#
# COMPACT_ATOMS: atom_id res chain seq x y z
N LYS A 1 -13.00 -20.95 8.04
CA LYS A 1 -12.72 -20.53 7.81
C LYS A 1 -12.30 -20.01 7.13
N MET A 2 -12.22 -19.72 6.84
CA MET A 2 -11.88 -19.12 6.27
C MET A 2 -11.25 -18.57 5.66
N GLN A 3 -10.98 -18.21 5.48
CA GLN A 3 -10.43 -17.60 5.04
C GLN A 3 -9.79 -17.43 4.38
N LYS A 4 -9.79 -17.35 4.45
CA LYS A 4 -9.17 -17.08 3.94
C LYS A 4 -8.61 -17.09 3.23
N GLU A 5 -8.84 -17.28 3.26
CA GLU A 5 -8.19 -17.39 2.65
C GLU A 5 -7.45 -16.89 1.85
N LEU A 6 -7.54 -16.40 2.09
CA LEU A 6 -6.81 -15.55 1.24
C LEU A 6 -5.39 -15.77 1.36
N PHE A 7 -4.75 -15.92 0.29
CA PHE A 7 -3.35 -16.19 0.32
C PHE A 7 -2.63 -15.13 -0.46
N ILE A 8 -2.81 -13.88 0.00
CA ILE A 8 -2.08 -12.78 -0.59
C ILE A 8 -0.77 -12.67 0.14
N ASP A 9 0.32 -12.93 -0.56
CA ASP A 9 1.65 -12.80 0.01
C ASP A 9 2.15 -11.40 -0.26
N PHE A 10 2.45 -10.67 0.80
CA PHE A 10 3.05 -9.35 0.67
C PHE A 10 4.53 -9.45 0.99
N THR A 11 5.35 -8.71 0.25
CA THR A 11 6.76 -8.57 0.60
C THR A 11 6.88 -7.69 1.83
N GLU A 12 8.07 -7.67 2.44
CA GLU A 12 8.31 -6.81 3.59
C GLU A 12 8.04 -5.35 3.25
N ASP A 13 8.49 -4.93 2.07
CA ASP A 13 8.29 -3.55 1.65
C ASP A 13 6.81 -3.23 1.49
N GLU A 14 6.06 -4.17 0.94
CA GLU A 14 4.62 -3.98 0.78
C GLU A 14 3.93 -3.91 2.13
N GLU A 15 4.37 -4.72 3.08
CA GLU A 15 3.78 -4.69 4.42
C GLU A 15 4.04 -3.36 5.12
N ILE A 16 5.22 -2.80 4.92
CA ILE A 16 5.55 -1.50 5.48
C ILE A 16 4.58 -0.44 4.94
N ILE A 17 4.32 -0.47 3.64
CA ILE A 17 3.40 0.47 3.02
C ILE A 17 1.98 0.27 3.56
N ILE A 18 1.54 -0.98 3.65
CA ILE A 18 0.20 -1.28 4.16
C ILE A 18 0.05 -0.78 5.60
N ASN A 19 1.07 -1.00 6.42
CA ASN A 19 1.01 -0.56 7.82
C ASN A 19 0.91 0.96 7.92
N LEU A 20 1.60 1.67 7.05
CA LEU A 20 1.50 3.12 7.06
C LEU A 20 0.09 3.58 6.69
N ILE A 21 -0.50 2.94 5.68
CA ILE A 21 -1.88 3.29 5.28
C ILE A 21 -2.85 2.96 6.40
N LYS A 22 -2.62 1.86 7.14
CA LYS A 22 -3.47 1.50 8.26
C LYS A 22 -3.51 2.57 9.34
N GLN A 23 -2.40 3.25 9.54
CA GLN A 23 -2.33 4.31 10.55
C GLN A 23 -3.11 5.54 10.14
N HIS A 24 -3.38 5.68 8.86
CA HIS A 24 -4.11 6.81 8.30
C HIS A 24 -5.23 6.25 7.43
N THR A 25 -6.39 6.80 7.51
CA THR A 25 -7.51 6.33 6.68
C THR A 25 -7.15 6.46 5.20
N GLU A 26 -6.56 7.59 4.84
CA GLU A 26 -6.06 7.83 3.50
C GLU A 26 -4.64 8.36 3.63
N THR A 27 -3.75 7.90 2.76
CA THR A 27 -2.35 8.30 2.83
C THR A 27 -1.96 8.96 1.53
N HIS A 28 -1.55 10.21 1.59
CA HIS A 28 -1.05 10.93 0.44
C HIS A 28 0.34 10.40 0.07
N ILE A 29 0.66 10.45 -1.24
CA ILE A 29 1.93 9.91 -1.70
C ILE A 29 3.12 10.58 -1.02
N ASP A 30 3.01 11.84 -0.66
CA ASP A 30 4.09 12.53 0.04
C ASP A 30 4.38 11.92 1.40
N GLN A 31 3.38 11.34 2.05
CA GLN A 31 3.60 10.70 3.34
C GLN A 31 4.47 9.47 3.21
N PHE A 32 4.34 8.75 2.11
CA PHE A 32 5.24 7.63 1.86
C PHE A 32 6.68 8.10 1.74
N HIS A 33 6.90 9.20 1.04
CA HIS A 33 8.26 9.73 0.89
C HIS A 33 8.82 10.26 2.20
N GLN A 34 7.96 10.80 3.06
CA GLN A 34 8.40 11.35 4.33
C GLN A 34 8.78 10.26 5.33
N HIS A 35 8.05 9.15 5.32
CA HIS A 35 8.19 8.13 6.35
C HIS A 35 8.93 6.90 5.89
N LEU A 36 9.11 6.71 4.59
CA LEU A 36 9.72 5.52 4.03
C LEU A 36 10.90 5.91 3.16
N ASN A 37 11.85 4.99 3.05
CA ASN A 37 13.10 5.25 2.33
C ASN A 37 13.12 4.65 0.93
N PHE A 38 11.97 4.60 0.28
CA PHE A 38 11.91 4.11 -1.10
C PHE A 38 12.20 5.25 -2.07
N THR A 39 12.91 4.92 -3.15
CA THR A 39 12.99 5.86 -4.27
C THR A 39 11.61 5.99 -4.90
N PRO A 40 11.36 7.09 -5.66
CA PRO A 40 10.06 7.21 -6.32
C PRO A 40 9.73 6.03 -7.23
N GLY A 41 10.73 5.48 -7.93
CA GLY A 41 10.48 4.31 -8.78
C GLY A 41 10.12 3.07 -7.99
N GLU A 42 10.83 2.85 -6.87
CA GLU A 42 10.52 1.71 -6.01
C GLU A 42 9.12 1.83 -5.42
N LEU A 43 8.79 3.02 -4.95
CA LEU A 43 7.48 3.23 -4.37
C LEU A 43 6.38 3.00 -5.40
N ALA A 44 6.56 3.54 -6.60
CA ALA A 44 5.57 3.36 -7.66
C ALA A 44 5.36 1.89 -7.98
N SER A 45 6.45 1.11 -8.03
CA SER A 45 6.34 -0.32 -8.30
C SER A 45 5.58 -1.04 -7.20
N HIS A 46 5.89 -0.71 -5.94
CA HIS A 46 5.21 -1.37 -4.82
C HIS A 46 3.72 -1.01 -4.79
N LEU A 47 3.40 0.26 -5.04
CA LEU A 47 2.00 0.69 -5.04
C LEU A 47 1.24 0.00 -6.18
N LEU A 48 1.84 -0.11 -7.35
CA LEU A 48 1.19 -0.78 -8.46
C LEU A 48 0.94 -2.25 -8.14
N ASN A 49 1.93 -2.93 -7.56
CA ASN A 49 1.76 -4.33 -7.18
C ASN A 49 0.65 -4.50 -6.15
N LEU A 50 0.56 -3.59 -5.19
CA LEU A 50 -0.50 -3.66 -4.19
C LEU A 50 -1.87 -3.42 -4.81
N GLU A 51 -1.96 -2.55 -5.81
CA GLU A 51 -3.21 -2.37 -6.53
C GLU A 51 -3.60 -3.62 -7.29
N PHE A 52 -2.64 -4.28 -7.93
CA PHE A 52 -2.91 -5.54 -8.62
C PHE A 52 -3.39 -6.62 -7.67
N LYS A 53 -2.90 -6.61 -6.44
CA LYS A 53 -3.33 -7.57 -5.43
C LYS A 53 -4.65 -7.19 -4.78
N ASN A 54 -5.22 -6.07 -5.18
CA ASN A 54 -6.47 -5.54 -4.61
C ASN A 54 -6.34 -5.25 -3.12
N ALA A 55 -5.13 -4.91 -2.70
CA ALA A 55 -4.90 -4.56 -1.29
C ALA A 55 -5.13 -3.09 -1.03
N ILE A 56 -4.87 -2.25 -2.02
CA ILE A 56 -5.06 -0.80 -1.90
C ILE A 56 -5.76 -0.28 -3.15
N ARG A 57 -6.25 0.93 -3.02
CA ARG A 57 -6.91 1.63 -4.11
C ARG A 57 -6.44 3.07 -4.13
N SER A 58 -6.19 3.60 -5.33
CA SER A 58 -5.83 5.01 -5.45
C SER A 58 -7.09 5.87 -5.46
N LEU A 59 -6.96 7.03 -4.85
CA LEU A 59 -8.02 8.02 -4.75
C LEU A 59 -7.58 9.31 -5.41
N PRO A 60 -8.53 10.17 -5.80
CA PRO A 60 -8.14 11.46 -6.36
C PRO A 60 -7.25 12.23 -5.39
N GLY A 61 -6.31 12.99 -5.93
CA GLY A 61 -5.39 13.75 -5.11
C GLY A 61 -4.16 12.98 -4.68
N LYS A 62 -3.82 11.91 -5.40
CA LYS A 62 -2.62 11.11 -5.12
C LYS A 62 -2.65 10.51 -3.73
N LYS A 63 -3.79 10.00 -3.34
CA LYS A 63 -3.98 9.33 -2.06
C LYS A 63 -4.26 7.86 -2.28
N TYR A 64 -4.03 7.09 -1.23
CA TYR A 64 -4.25 5.65 -1.27
C TYR A 64 -4.96 5.20 0.00
N THR A 65 -5.83 4.20 -0.16
CA THR A 65 -6.54 3.63 0.98
C THR A 65 -6.54 2.11 0.84
N LEU A 66 -6.72 1.44 1.98
CA LEU A 66 -6.78 -0.02 1.96
C LEU A 66 -8.14 -0.49 1.46
N THR A 67 -8.12 -1.62 0.76
CA THR A 67 -9.36 -2.29 0.35
C THR A 67 -9.52 -3.63 1.04
N ILE A 68 -8.57 -3.99 1.89
CA ILE A 68 -8.61 -5.26 2.62
C ILE A 68 -8.92 -5.03 4.08
#